data_61a9a1b764526156277d5e21d0acbf18
#
_entry.id   61a9a1b764526156277d5e21d0acbf18
#
_cell.length_a   1.000
_cell.length_b   1.000
_cell.length_c   1.000
_cell.angle_alpha   90.00
_cell.angle_beta   90.00
_cell.angle_gamma   90.00
#
_symmetry.space_group_name_H-M   'P 1'
#
loop_
_entity.id
_entity.type
_entity.pdbx_description
1 polymer ?
#
loop_
_entity_poly.entity_id
_entity_poly.type
_entity_poly.pdbx_seq_one_letter_code
_entity_poly.pdbx_strand_id
1 'polypeptide(L)'
;MLKLKSALISVFDKDGLEPIVNKLNELGVKIYSTGGTESYLRKIGIPVFKVEDVTGYPSILGGRVKTLHPKIFGGILNRNENNDDIRDLKNFEIPNIDLVIVDLYPFEKTVKSNESEKNIIEKIDIGGISLIRAAAKNFKDVMCVSSKDDYSDFLHLLDNNGEINLESRKNFALKAFNVSSHYDTAIFNYFNDDNNSLKASYKNGKELRYGENPHQKGTFYGDFNSMFEQLHGKELSYNNLLDV
;
A
#
# COMPACT_ATOMS: atom_id res chain seq x y z
N MET A 1 -13.36 11.71 -13.35
CA MET A 1 -13.47 10.27 -13.01
C MET A 1 -12.32 9.51 -13.68
N LEU A 2 -11.73 8.52 -13.05
CA LEU A 2 -10.78 7.58 -13.65
C LEU A 2 -11.50 6.25 -13.84
N LYS A 3 -11.60 5.79 -15.08
CA LYS A 3 -12.10 4.44 -15.38
C LYS A 3 -10.92 3.46 -15.41
N LEU A 4 -10.99 2.44 -14.58
CA LEU A 4 -9.97 1.41 -14.53
C LEU A 4 -10.03 0.53 -15.78
N LYS A 5 -8.89 0.39 -16.49
CA LYS A 5 -8.71 -0.48 -17.67
C LYS A 5 -7.58 -1.48 -17.46
N SER A 6 -6.67 -1.17 -16.52
CA SER A 6 -5.49 -1.96 -16.26
C SER A 6 -5.08 -1.87 -14.79
N ALA A 7 -4.55 -2.96 -14.26
CA ALA A 7 -4.12 -3.07 -12.86
C ALA A 7 -2.79 -3.81 -12.78
N LEU A 8 -1.88 -3.33 -11.95
CA LEU A 8 -0.71 -4.07 -11.49
C LEU A 8 -0.98 -4.58 -10.07
N ILE A 9 -0.93 -5.90 -9.89
CA ILE A 9 -1.21 -6.54 -8.60
C ILE A 9 -0.01 -7.37 -8.19
N SER A 10 0.60 -7.04 -7.05
CA SER A 10 1.72 -7.77 -6.47
C SER A 10 1.64 -7.71 -4.95
N VAL A 11 1.08 -8.73 -4.33
CA VAL A 11 0.85 -8.78 -2.88
C VAL A 11 1.54 -9.97 -2.23
N PHE A 12 2.02 -9.78 -1.01
CA PHE A 12 2.54 -10.84 -0.17
C PHE A 12 1.40 -11.66 0.42
N ASP A 13 0.41 -10.99 1.03
CA ASP A 13 -0.80 -11.59 1.61
C ASP A 13 -1.93 -11.60 0.57
N LYS A 14 -2.54 -12.79 0.32
CA LYS A 14 -3.63 -12.98 -0.64
C LYS A 14 -5.01 -12.97 0.01
N ASP A 15 -5.09 -12.88 1.34
CA ASP A 15 -6.37 -12.87 2.04
C ASP A 15 -7.21 -11.67 1.62
N GLY A 16 -8.46 -11.92 1.24
CA GLY A 16 -9.40 -10.90 0.79
C GLY A 16 -9.16 -10.37 -0.63
N LEU A 17 -8.14 -10.84 -1.36
CA LEU A 17 -7.85 -10.37 -2.71
C LEU A 17 -8.85 -10.91 -3.75
N GLU A 18 -9.37 -12.13 -3.57
CA GLU A 18 -10.21 -12.82 -4.56
C GLU A 18 -11.47 -12.04 -4.96
N PRO A 19 -12.28 -11.46 -4.07
CA PRO A 19 -13.44 -10.65 -4.46
C PRO A 19 -13.07 -9.45 -5.34
N ILE A 20 -11.92 -8.82 -5.07
CA ILE A 20 -11.43 -7.66 -5.83
C ILE A 20 -11.06 -8.08 -7.25
N VAL A 21 -10.26 -9.14 -7.40
CA VAL A 21 -9.81 -9.56 -8.74
C VAL A 21 -10.92 -10.15 -9.58
N ASN A 22 -11.91 -10.79 -8.97
CA ASN A 22 -13.13 -11.22 -9.64
C ASN A 22 -13.90 -10.00 -10.19
N LYS A 23 -14.11 -8.97 -9.36
CA LYS A 23 -14.77 -7.75 -9.79
C LYS A 23 -14.00 -7.00 -10.88
N LEU A 24 -12.68 -6.92 -10.78
CA LEU A 24 -11.83 -6.32 -11.82
C LEU A 24 -11.94 -7.11 -13.15
N ASN A 25 -11.97 -8.44 -13.08
CA ASN A 25 -12.13 -9.30 -14.25
C ASN A 25 -13.52 -9.12 -14.90
N GLU A 26 -14.59 -9.06 -14.11
CA GLU A 26 -15.96 -8.74 -14.59
C GLU A 26 -16.02 -7.39 -15.30
N LEU A 27 -15.28 -6.39 -14.81
CA LEU A 27 -15.17 -5.06 -15.40
C LEU A 27 -14.25 -5.02 -16.65
N GLY A 28 -13.65 -6.14 -17.03
CA GLY A 28 -12.75 -6.24 -18.18
C GLY A 28 -11.39 -5.56 -17.97
N VAL A 29 -10.96 -5.37 -16.71
CA VAL A 29 -9.67 -4.76 -16.36
C VAL A 29 -8.55 -5.75 -16.67
N LYS A 30 -7.53 -5.32 -17.45
CA LYS A 30 -6.32 -6.13 -17.70
C LYS A 30 -5.46 -6.18 -16.46
N ILE A 31 -5.15 -7.39 -15.97
CA ILE A 31 -4.36 -7.58 -14.75
C ILE A 31 -2.95 -7.99 -15.12
N TYR A 32 -1.98 -7.20 -14.66
CA TYR A 32 -0.55 -7.50 -14.72
C TYR A 32 -0.09 -7.98 -13.35
N SER A 33 0.72 -9.03 -13.31
CA SER A 33 1.25 -9.57 -12.05
C SER A 33 2.56 -10.33 -12.26
N THR A 34 3.22 -10.67 -11.17
CA THR A 34 4.48 -11.42 -11.17
C THR A 34 4.56 -12.37 -9.98
N GLY A 35 5.40 -13.40 -10.08
CA GLY A 35 5.75 -14.32 -8.99
C GLY A 35 4.55 -15.02 -8.33
N GLY A 36 4.53 -15.04 -7.01
CA GLY A 36 3.51 -15.76 -6.26
C GLY A 36 2.09 -15.23 -6.42
N THR A 37 1.93 -13.94 -6.70
CA THR A 37 0.61 -13.35 -6.96
C THR A 37 0.10 -13.77 -8.34
N GLU A 38 0.93 -13.77 -9.35
CA GLU A 38 0.59 -14.28 -10.69
C GLU A 38 0.14 -15.74 -10.63
N SER A 39 0.90 -16.58 -9.93
CA SER A 39 0.57 -18.00 -9.76
C SER A 39 -0.77 -18.20 -9.03
N TYR A 40 -1.04 -17.39 -8.00
CA TYR A 40 -2.31 -17.41 -7.27
C TYR A 40 -3.48 -17.03 -8.18
N LEU A 41 -3.36 -15.93 -8.93
CA LEU A 41 -4.42 -15.46 -9.84
C LEU A 41 -4.77 -16.49 -10.91
N ARG A 42 -3.76 -17.14 -11.52
CA ARG A 42 -4.00 -18.24 -12.47
C ARG A 42 -4.72 -19.42 -11.83
N LYS A 43 -4.34 -19.78 -10.62
CA LYS A 43 -4.96 -20.89 -9.88
C LYS A 43 -6.46 -20.69 -9.65
N ILE A 44 -6.89 -19.44 -9.41
CA ILE A 44 -8.31 -19.10 -9.23
C ILE A 44 -9.02 -18.72 -10.55
N GLY A 45 -8.37 -18.95 -11.71
CA GLY A 45 -8.98 -18.76 -13.02
C GLY A 45 -9.00 -17.32 -13.54
N ILE A 46 -8.26 -16.41 -12.93
CA ILE A 46 -8.18 -15.01 -13.37
C ILE A 46 -7.15 -14.87 -14.51
N PRO A 47 -7.53 -14.31 -15.68
CA PRO A 47 -6.58 -13.99 -16.74
C PRO A 47 -5.56 -12.97 -16.26
N VAL A 48 -4.27 -13.27 -16.44
CA VAL A 48 -3.18 -12.41 -15.97
C VAL A 48 -2.04 -12.36 -16.98
N PHE A 49 -1.54 -11.15 -17.22
CA PHE A 49 -0.35 -10.87 -18.02
C PHE A 49 0.88 -10.84 -17.11
N LYS A 50 1.93 -11.53 -17.47
CA LYS A 50 3.18 -11.52 -16.71
C LYS A 50 3.91 -10.19 -16.89
N VAL A 51 4.44 -9.66 -15.81
CA VAL A 51 5.29 -8.46 -15.84
C VAL A 51 6.54 -8.73 -16.69
N GLU A 52 7.09 -9.93 -16.63
CA GLU A 52 8.24 -10.36 -17.40
C GLU A 52 7.99 -10.31 -18.92
N ASP A 53 6.77 -10.60 -19.37
CA ASP A 53 6.40 -10.49 -20.80
C ASP A 53 6.32 -9.02 -21.25
N VAL A 54 5.86 -8.13 -20.37
CA VAL A 54 5.80 -6.68 -20.63
C VAL A 54 7.18 -6.05 -20.67
N THR A 55 8.04 -6.43 -19.75
CA THR A 55 9.37 -5.85 -19.62
C THR A 55 10.36 -6.45 -20.63
N GLY A 56 10.10 -7.66 -21.10
CA GLY A 56 11.06 -8.46 -21.86
C GLY A 56 12.28 -8.88 -21.02
N TYR A 57 12.17 -8.78 -19.68
CA TYR A 57 13.28 -9.04 -18.77
C TYR A 57 12.89 -10.09 -17.72
N PRO A 58 13.74 -11.11 -17.49
CA PRO A 58 13.43 -12.15 -16.52
C PRO A 58 13.52 -11.62 -15.08
N SER A 59 12.85 -12.33 -14.16
CA SER A 59 13.06 -12.12 -12.74
C SER A 59 14.46 -12.59 -12.36
N ILE A 60 15.32 -11.67 -11.90
CA ILE A 60 16.72 -11.93 -11.55
C ILE A 60 16.99 -11.70 -10.07
N LEU A 61 18.18 -12.10 -9.61
CA LEU A 61 18.64 -11.91 -8.24
C LEU A 61 17.66 -12.46 -7.19
N GLY A 62 17.13 -13.68 -7.47
CA GLY A 62 16.16 -14.29 -6.56
C GLY A 62 14.80 -13.57 -6.49
N GLY A 63 14.49 -12.76 -7.51
CA GLY A 63 13.23 -11.99 -7.58
C GLY A 63 13.27 -10.60 -6.95
N ARG A 64 14.44 -10.12 -6.54
CA ARG A 64 14.60 -8.76 -5.99
C ARG A 64 14.41 -7.67 -7.05
N VAL A 65 14.60 -8.00 -8.34
CA VAL A 65 14.42 -7.08 -9.47
C VAL A 65 13.43 -7.71 -10.45
N LYS A 66 12.17 -7.36 -10.35
CA LYS A 66 11.07 -7.83 -11.20
C LYS A 66 10.32 -6.67 -11.84
N THR A 67 9.78 -5.79 -10.96
CA THR A 67 8.95 -4.65 -11.32
C THR A 67 9.74 -3.35 -11.43
N LEU A 68 11.01 -3.33 -11.02
CA LEU A 68 11.90 -2.17 -11.10
C LEU A 68 12.36 -1.97 -12.54
N HIS A 69 11.45 -1.59 -13.42
CA HIS A 69 11.69 -1.47 -14.85
C HIS A 69 10.99 -0.22 -15.42
N PRO A 70 11.60 0.52 -16.37
CA PRO A 70 11.00 1.71 -16.96
C PRO A 70 9.61 1.48 -17.54
N LYS A 71 9.32 0.34 -18.16
CA LYS A 71 7.98 0.03 -18.68
C LYS A 71 6.91 -0.05 -17.58
N ILE A 72 7.27 -0.51 -16.40
CA ILE A 72 6.32 -0.59 -15.26
C ILE A 72 6.14 0.79 -14.63
N PHE A 73 7.24 1.46 -14.30
CA PHE A 73 7.17 2.79 -13.69
C PHE A 73 6.64 3.86 -14.65
N GLY A 74 6.96 3.77 -15.94
CA GLY A 74 6.38 4.64 -16.97
C GLY A 74 4.86 4.46 -17.06
N GLY A 75 4.38 3.22 -17.00
CA GLY A 75 2.93 2.94 -16.98
C GLY A 75 2.20 3.49 -15.76
N ILE A 76 2.89 3.59 -14.60
CA ILE A 76 2.32 4.15 -13.36
C ILE A 76 2.45 5.68 -13.30
N LEU A 77 3.55 6.23 -13.81
CA LEU A 77 3.90 7.64 -13.62
C LEU A 77 3.47 8.55 -14.75
N ASN A 78 2.93 8.00 -15.85
CA ASN A 78 2.45 8.81 -16.96
C ASN A 78 1.27 9.69 -16.55
N ARG A 79 1.15 10.84 -17.22
CA ARG A 79 0.04 11.79 -17.07
C ARG A 79 -0.91 11.63 -18.26
N ASN A 80 -2.11 11.14 -18.01
CA ASN A 80 -3.06 10.74 -19.06
C ASN A 80 -3.44 11.88 -20.03
N GLU A 81 -3.32 13.15 -19.60
CA GLU A 81 -3.62 14.34 -20.43
C GLU A 81 -2.36 14.96 -21.07
N ASN A 82 -1.16 14.39 -20.83
CA ASN A 82 0.10 14.91 -21.37
C ASN A 82 0.46 14.25 -22.69
N ASN A 83 0.50 15.02 -23.77
CA ASN A 83 0.76 14.51 -25.13
C ASN A 83 2.16 13.89 -25.28
N ASP A 84 3.16 14.38 -24.56
CA ASP A 84 4.52 13.82 -24.60
C ASP A 84 4.55 12.44 -23.92
N ASP A 85 3.89 12.32 -22.75
CA ASP A 85 3.78 11.05 -22.03
C ASP A 85 3.03 10.01 -22.89
N ILE A 86 1.92 10.40 -23.53
CA ILE A 86 1.14 9.52 -24.43
C ILE A 86 2.01 9.04 -25.60
N ARG A 87 2.82 9.94 -26.19
CA ARG A 87 3.74 9.60 -27.27
C ARG A 87 4.80 8.61 -26.80
N ASP A 88 5.37 8.83 -25.62
CA ASP A 88 6.40 7.96 -25.05
C ASP A 88 5.85 6.60 -24.69
N LEU A 89 4.64 6.50 -24.09
CA LEU A 89 3.98 5.21 -23.86
C LEU A 89 3.86 4.40 -25.15
N LYS A 90 3.48 5.05 -26.25
CA LYS A 90 3.34 4.40 -27.57
C LYS A 90 4.70 4.00 -28.14
N ASN A 91 5.67 4.90 -28.14
CA ASN A 91 7.00 4.69 -28.76
C ASN A 91 7.79 3.56 -28.07
N PHE A 92 7.63 3.42 -26.76
CA PHE A 92 8.36 2.45 -25.94
C PHE A 92 7.50 1.23 -25.57
N GLU A 93 6.27 1.13 -26.14
CA GLU A 93 5.34 0.03 -25.85
C GLU A 93 5.10 -0.16 -24.36
N ILE A 94 4.83 0.95 -23.66
CA ILE A 94 4.58 0.98 -22.23
C ILE A 94 3.07 0.83 -21.99
N PRO A 95 2.59 -0.18 -21.27
CA PRO A 95 1.18 -0.28 -20.91
C PRO A 95 0.81 0.79 -19.89
N ASN A 96 -0.32 1.48 -20.10
CA ASN A 96 -0.88 2.31 -19.04
C ASN A 96 -1.29 1.46 -17.84
N ILE A 97 -1.11 1.94 -16.63
CA ILE A 97 -1.50 1.27 -15.38
C ILE A 97 -2.37 2.22 -14.57
N ASP A 98 -3.67 1.92 -14.49
CA ASP A 98 -4.67 2.76 -13.80
C ASP A 98 -4.82 2.41 -12.32
N LEU A 99 -4.42 1.19 -11.93
CA LEU A 99 -4.56 0.67 -10.57
C LEU A 99 -3.28 -0.07 -10.15
N VAL A 100 -2.82 0.18 -8.94
CA VAL A 100 -1.74 -0.56 -8.29
C VAL A 100 -2.26 -1.12 -6.97
N ILE A 101 -2.22 -2.46 -6.82
CA ILE A 101 -2.52 -3.15 -5.56
C ILE A 101 -1.24 -3.84 -5.11
N VAL A 102 -0.65 -3.34 -4.04
CA VAL A 102 0.63 -3.84 -3.52
C VAL A 102 0.62 -3.74 -2.00
N ASP A 103 0.98 -4.81 -1.33
CA ASP A 103 1.33 -4.80 0.09
C ASP A 103 2.83 -5.00 0.29
N LEU A 104 3.31 -4.75 1.49
CA LEU A 104 4.71 -4.89 1.86
C LEU A 104 4.94 -6.17 2.65
N TYR A 105 6.17 -6.68 2.61
CA TYR A 105 6.59 -7.75 3.50
C TYR A 105 6.39 -7.34 4.98
N PRO A 106 6.00 -8.29 5.86
CA PRO A 106 5.70 -8.01 7.27
C PRO A 106 6.96 -7.82 8.11
N PHE A 107 7.74 -6.75 7.85
CA PHE A 107 9.03 -6.47 8.46
C PHE A 107 8.96 -6.48 9.99
N GLU A 108 8.05 -5.71 10.58
CA GLU A 108 7.90 -5.61 12.04
C GLU A 108 7.56 -6.96 12.70
N LYS A 109 6.72 -7.79 12.03
CA LYS A 109 6.41 -9.14 12.52
C LYS A 109 7.64 -10.02 12.50
N THR A 110 8.48 -9.90 11.46
CA THR A 110 9.71 -10.67 11.32
C THR A 110 10.74 -10.25 12.39
N VAL A 111 10.86 -8.96 12.68
CA VAL A 111 11.71 -8.47 13.79
C VAL A 111 11.23 -9.05 15.14
N LYS A 112 9.93 -9.00 15.41
CA LYS A 112 9.33 -9.52 16.67
C LYS A 112 9.42 -11.05 16.82
N SER A 113 9.60 -11.79 15.72
CA SER A 113 9.69 -13.26 15.75
C SER A 113 11.10 -13.78 16.06
N ASN A 114 12.06 -12.92 16.39
CA ASN A 114 13.45 -13.25 16.68
C ASN A 114 14.14 -14.04 15.55
N GLU A 115 13.79 -13.76 14.31
CA GLU A 115 14.47 -14.30 13.13
C GLU A 115 15.94 -13.83 13.06
N SER A 116 16.76 -14.52 12.27
CA SER A 116 18.13 -14.08 12.03
C SER A 116 18.16 -12.72 11.34
N GLU A 117 19.18 -11.89 11.63
CA GLU A 117 19.39 -10.60 10.98
C GLU A 117 19.29 -10.71 9.46
N LYS A 118 19.90 -11.75 8.87
CA LYS A 118 19.81 -12.03 7.44
C LYS A 118 18.34 -12.14 6.95
N ASN A 119 17.50 -12.87 7.69
CA ASN A 119 16.09 -13.05 7.34
C ASN A 119 15.29 -11.75 7.52
N ILE A 120 15.62 -10.95 8.52
CA ILE A 120 15.01 -9.63 8.74
C ILE A 120 15.36 -8.69 7.58
N ILE A 121 16.63 -8.61 7.18
CA ILE A 121 17.09 -7.77 6.06
C ILE A 121 16.40 -8.19 4.75
N GLU A 122 16.22 -9.49 4.50
CA GLU A 122 15.49 -9.97 3.32
C GLU A 122 14.00 -9.54 3.28
N LYS A 123 13.42 -9.07 4.37
CA LYS A 123 12.07 -8.52 4.45
C LYS A 123 11.99 -7.01 4.21
N ILE A 124 13.11 -6.36 3.95
CA ILE A 124 13.11 -4.96 3.50
C ILE A 124 12.67 -4.94 2.04
N ASP A 125 11.43 -4.49 1.83
CA ASP A 125 10.84 -4.44 0.50
C ASP A 125 11.36 -3.24 -0.30
N ILE A 126 11.91 -3.50 -1.48
CA ILE A 126 12.40 -2.47 -2.39
C ILE A 126 11.40 -2.21 -3.52
N GLY A 127 10.89 -3.28 -4.12
CA GLY A 127 10.02 -3.19 -5.29
C GLY A 127 8.61 -2.70 -4.94
N GLY A 128 8.00 -3.31 -3.93
CA GLY A 128 6.64 -2.97 -3.49
C GLY A 128 6.52 -1.54 -3.00
N ILE A 129 7.43 -1.10 -2.11
CA ILE A 129 7.41 0.27 -1.60
C ILE A 129 7.61 1.30 -2.72
N SER A 130 8.45 0.99 -3.72
CA SER A 130 8.67 1.86 -4.87
C SER A 130 7.41 2.00 -5.73
N LEU A 131 6.68 0.91 -5.95
CA LEU A 131 5.40 0.90 -6.68
C LEU A 131 4.33 1.70 -5.93
N ILE A 132 4.21 1.51 -4.62
CA ILE A 132 3.28 2.25 -3.74
C ILE A 132 3.55 3.75 -3.86
N ARG A 133 4.79 4.18 -3.71
CA ARG A 133 5.17 5.60 -3.78
C ARG A 133 4.94 6.20 -5.16
N ALA A 134 5.22 5.46 -6.23
CA ALA A 134 4.98 5.91 -7.60
C ALA A 134 3.49 6.13 -7.86
N ALA A 135 2.64 5.15 -7.51
CA ALA A 135 1.21 5.24 -7.69
C ALA A 135 0.59 6.34 -6.82
N ALA A 136 0.97 6.43 -5.55
CA ALA A 136 0.49 7.48 -4.65
C ALA A 136 0.88 8.89 -5.12
N LYS A 137 2.10 9.08 -5.64
CA LYS A 137 2.52 10.34 -6.25
C LYS A 137 1.64 10.73 -7.43
N ASN A 138 1.27 9.76 -8.27
CA ASN A 138 0.46 9.98 -9.47
C ASN A 138 -1.04 9.76 -9.24
N PHE A 139 -1.55 10.02 -8.05
CA PHE A 139 -2.96 9.77 -7.66
C PHE A 139 -3.99 10.46 -8.58
N LYS A 140 -3.61 11.45 -9.35
CA LYS A 140 -4.49 12.09 -10.33
C LYS A 140 -4.87 11.13 -11.46
N ASP A 141 -3.96 10.24 -11.82
CA ASP A 141 -4.08 9.32 -12.96
C ASP A 141 -4.07 7.84 -12.56
N VAL A 142 -3.75 7.52 -11.30
CA VAL A 142 -3.62 6.13 -10.81
C VAL A 142 -4.31 5.98 -9.45
N MET A 143 -4.98 4.84 -9.26
CA MET A 143 -5.47 4.39 -7.96
C MET A 143 -4.42 3.51 -7.29
N CYS A 144 -4.14 3.74 -5.99
CA CYS A 144 -3.19 2.96 -5.21
C CYS A 144 -3.86 2.29 -4.01
N VAL A 145 -3.82 0.97 -3.91
CA VAL A 145 -4.27 0.20 -2.75
C VAL A 145 -3.05 -0.46 -2.13
N SER A 146 -2.64 -0.02 -0.95
CA SER A 146 -1.37 -0.38 -0.32
C SER A 146 -1.49 -1.25 0.93
N SER A 147 -2.71 -1.59 1.34
CA SER A 147 -2.99 -2.47 2.47
C SER A 147 -4.25 -3.29 2.21
N LYS A 148 -4.29 -4.52 2.70
CA LYS A 148 -5.51 -5.33 2.71
C LYS A 148 -6.61 -4.75 3.60
N ASP A 149 -6.25 -3.93 4.57
CA ASP A 149 -7.21 -3.24 5.43
C ASP A 149 -8.13 -2.30 4.63
N ASP A 150 -7.70 -1.89 3.44
CA ASP A 150 -8.44 -1.02 2.53
C ASP A 150 -9.26 -1.78 1.48
N TYR A 151 -9.23 -3.10 1.46
CA TYR A 151 -9.89 -3.90 0.42
C TYR A 151 -11.40 -3.75 0.42
N SER A 152 -12.03 -3.67 1.58
CA SER A 152 -13.47 -3.46 1.71
C SER A 152 -13.89 -2.11 1.10
N ASP A 153 -13.19 -1.03 1.49
CA ASP A 153 -13.45 0.32 0.98
C ASP A 153 -13.25 0.37 -0.55
N PHE A 154 -12.17 -0.26 -1.03
CA PHE A 154 -11.87 -0.30 -2.44
C PHE A 154 -12.91 -1.10 -3.25
N LEU A 155 -13.37 -2.24 -2.72
CA LEU A 155 -14.40 -3.06 -3.36
C LEU A 155 -15.70 -2.27 -3.54
N HIS A 156 -16.12 -1.48 -2.55
CA HIS A 156 -17.28 -0.59 -2.68
C HIS A 156 -17.09 0.47 -3.78
N LEU A 157 -15.88 0.99 -3.96
CA LEU A 157 -15.60 1.94 -5.05
C LEU A 157 -15.73 1.29 -6.44
N LEU A 158 -15.47 -0.01 -6.57
CA LEU A 158 -15.62 -0.73 -7.83
C LEU A 158 -17.08 -0.91 -8.27
N ASP A 159 -18.06 -0.78 -7.37
CA ASP A 159 -19.49 -0.89 -7.69
C ASP A 159 -19.96 0.21 -8.63
N ASN A 160 -19.24 1.34 -8.71
CA ASN A 160 -19.48 2.39 -9.69
C ASN A 160 -18.86 2.08 -11.06
N ASN A 161 -19.06 0.86 -11.56
CA ASN A 161 -18.57 0.42 -12.86
C ASN A 161 -17.04 0.64 -13.07
N GLY A 162 -16.26 0.59 -11.99
CA GLY A 162 -14.82 0.83 -12.00
C GLY A 162 -14.42 2.29 -12.25
N GLU A 163 -15.34 3.24 -12.04
CA GLU A 163 -15.05 4.68 -12.12
C GLU A 163 -14.79 5.26 -10.75
N ILE A 164 -13.56 5.76 -10.55
CA ILE A 164 -13.10 6.27 -9.26
C ILE A 164 -12.87 7.79 -9.34
N ASN A 165 -13.47 8.53 -8.41
CA ASN A 165 -13.32 9.98 -8.33
C ASN A 165 -11.94 10.40 -7.79
N LEU A 166 -11.59 11.67 -7.98
CA LEU A 166 -10.28 12.20 -7.58
C LEU A 166 -10.09 12.22 -6.06
N GLU A 167 -11.14 12.50 -5.30
CA GLU A 167 -11.09 12.57 -3.84
C GLU A 167 -10.78 11.21 -3.23
N SER A 168 -11.44 10.14 -3.70
CA SER A 168 -11.13 8.77 -3.29
C SER A 168 -9.68 8.42 -3.59
N ARG A 169 -9.18 8.72 -4.81
CA ARG A 169 -7.78 8.45 -5.17
C ARG A 169 -6.80 9.22 -4.28
N LYS A 170 -7.10 10.49 -3.94
CA LYS A 170 -6.30 11.29 -3.02
C LYS A 170 -6.28 10.70 -1.62
N ASN A 171 -7.42 10.22 -1.13
CA ASN A 171 -7.51 9.54 0.17
C ASN A 171 -6.68 8.26 0.21
N PHE A 172 -6.76 7.44 -0.83
CA PHE A 172 -5.94 6.23 -0.92
C PHE A 172 -4.44 6.54 -1.10
N ALA A 173 -4.08 7.64 -1.75
CA ALA A 173 -2.69 8.10 -1.79
C ALA A 173 -2.19 8.54 -0.40
N LEU A 174 -3.03 9.19 0.41
CA LEU A 174 -2.72 9.49 1.80
C LEU A 174 -2.46 8.20 2.60
N LYS A 175 -3.35 7.19 2.48
CA LYS A 175 -3.16 5.88 3.11
C LYS A 175 -1.86 5.21 2.66
N ALA A 176 -1.53 5.27 1.37
CA ALA A 176 -0.31 4.72 0.80
C ALA A 176 0.96 5.38 1.35
N PHE A 177 0.98 6.71 1.49
CA PHE A 177 2.09 7.41 2.13
C PHE A 177 2.18 7.12 3.63
N ASN A 178 1.05 6.91 4.31
CA ASN A 178 1.05 6.46 5.70
C ASN A 178 1.71 5.08 5.84
N VAL A 179 1.38 4.12 4.95
CA VAL A 179 2.01 2.80 4.91
C VAL A 179 3.52 2.92 4.69
N SER A 180 3.95 3.68 3.67
CA SER A 180 5.38 3.77 3.34
C SER A 180 6.19 4.48 4.41
N SER A 181 5.68 5.55 5.02
CA SER A 181 6.37 6.28 6.07
C SER A 181 6.50 5.46 7.36
N HIS A 182 5.44 4.72 7.72
CA HIS A 182 5.48 3.80 8.86
C HIS A 182 6.50 2.68 8.65
N TYR A 183 6.52 2.10 7.45
CA TYR A 183 7.46 1.05 7.08
C TYR A 183 8.91 1.50 7.18
N ASP A 184 9.24 2.66 6.58
CA ASP A 184 10.59 3.24 6.66
C ASP A 184 10.97 3.61 8.11
N THR A 185 10.00 4.07 8.92
CA THR A 185 10.22 4.36 10.33
C THR A 185 10.57 3.08 11.11
N ALA A 186 9.86 1.98 10.84
CA ALA A 186 10.15 0.70 11.49
C ALA A 186 11.55 0.17 11.12
N ILE A 187 11.95 0.29 9.85
CA ILE A 187 13.28 -0.09 9.38
C ILE A 187 14.35 0.80 10.03
N PHE A 188 14.13 2.12 10.04
CA PHE A 188 15.05 3.06 10.70
C PHE A 188 15.26 2.70 12.16
N ASN A 189 14.17 2.44 12.91
CA ASN A 189 14.25 2.11 14.32
C ASN A 189 14.96 0.77 14.58
N TYR A 190 14.88 -0.17 13.64
CA TYR A 190 15.63 -1.43 13.72
C TYR A 190 17.15 -1.23 13.63
N PHE A 191 17.61 -0.24 12.86
CA PHE A 191 19.03 0.09 12.71
C PHE A 191 19.54 1.17 13.66
N ASN A 192 18.64 1.82 14.42
CA ASN A 192 18.98 2.97 15.25
C ASN A 192 19.47 2.55 16.65
N ASP A 193 20.68 2.05 16.73
CA ASP A 193 21.29 1.58 17.98
C ASP A 193 21.68 2.74 18.92
N ASP A 194 22.02 3.91 18.38
CA ASP A 194 22.62 5.02 19.14
C ASP A 194 21.60 5.94 19.81
N ASN A 195 20.31 5.78 19.56
CA ASN A 195 19.21 6.65 20.05
C ASN A 195 19.40 8.16 19.81
N ASN A 196 20.27 8.53 18.87
CA ASN A 196 20.57 9.93 18.56
C ASN A 196 19.46 10.64 17.76
N SER A 197 18.53 9.88 17.23
CA SER A 197 17.38 10.38 16.45
C SER A 197 16.13 9.64 16.84
N LEU A 198 15.05 10.36 17.12
CA LEU A 198 13.74 9.80 17.38
C LEU A 198 12.87 9.86 16.13
N LYS A 199 12.38 8.72 15.69
CA LYS A 199 11.30 8.62 14.69
C LYS A 199 10.18 7.78 15.26
N ALA A 200 8.96 8.35 15.25
CA ALA A 200 7.76 7.68 15.72
C ALA A 200 6.69 7.73 14.62
N SER A 201 5.99 6.63 14.45
CA SER A 201 4.86 6.54 13.53
C SER A 201 3.77 5.69 14.17
N TYR A 202 2.59 6.25 14.30
CA TYR A 202 1.42 5.61 14.88
C TYR A 202 0.32 5.55 13.84
N LYS A 203 -0.23 4.34 13.59
CA LYS A 203 -1.22 4.12 12.54
C LYS A 203 -2.59 4.70 12.90
N ASN A 204 -2.98 4.58 14.17
CA ASN A 204 -4.32 4.92 14.64
C ASN A 204 -4.25 5.82 15.86
N GLY A 205 -5.16 6.79 15.92
CA GLY A 205 -5.42 7.56 17.11
C GLY A 205 -6.69 7.07 17.79
N LYS A 206 -6.68 7.00 19.12
CA LYS A 206 -7.87 6.78 19.95
C LYS A 206 -8.41 8.12 20.39
N GLU A 207 -9.63 8.47 19.99
CA GLU A 207 -10.28 9.69 20.49
C GLU A 207 -10.56 9.52 21.99
N LEU A 208 -10.19 10.54 22.74
CA LEU A 208 -10.46 10.63 24.18
C LEU A 208 -11.80 11.30 24.39
N ARG A 209 -12.38 11.11 25.57
CA ARG A 209 -13.67 11.72 25.95
C ARG A 209 -13.68 13.24 25.75
N TYR A 210 -12.58 13.93 26.07
CA TYR A 210 -12.29 15.33 25.78
C TYR A 210 -10.79 15.61 25.99
N GLY A 211 -10.32 16.78 25.53
CA GLY A 211 -8.95 17.27 25.72
C GLY A 211 -8.70 17.82 27.11
N GLU A 212 -7.89 18.89 27.22
CA GLU A 212 -7.63 19.57 28.49
C GLU A 212 -8.94 20.16 29.10
N ASN A 213 -9.77 20.73 28.25
CA ASN A 213 -11.08 21.26 28.63
C ASN A 213 -12.21 20.47 27.95
N PRO A 214 -13.44 20.42 28.53
CA PRO A 214 -14.57 19.60 28.05
C PRO A 214 -15.00 19.86 26.61
N HIS A 215 -14.76 21.07 26.10
CA HIS A 215 -15.09 21.45 24.70
C HIS A 215 -13.99 21.15 23.68
N GLN A 216 -12.83 20.70 24.14
CA GLN A 216 -11.69 20.37 23.28
C GLN A 216 -11.67 18.88 22.94
N LYS A 217 -11.22 18.55 21.73
CA LYS A 217 -10.92 17.18 21.33
C LYS A 217 -9.51 16.79 21.79
N GLY A 218 -9.38 15.56 22.28
CA GLY A 218 -8.10 14.94 22.60
C GLY A 218 -7.96 13.65 21.82
N THR A 219 -6.75 13.33 21.37
CA THR A 219 -6.46 12.07 20.68
C THR A 219 -5.17 11.49 21.24
N PHE A 220 -5.23 10.23 21.65
CA PHE A 220 -4.05 9.45 22.03
C PHE A 220 -3.53 8.71 20.81
N TYR A 221 -2.26 8.87 20.49
CA TYR A 221 -1.58 8.13 19.44
C TYR A 221 -0.64 7.10 20.05
N GLY A 222 -0.84 5.85 19.72
CA GLY A 222 -0.09 4.71 20.22
C GLY A 222 -0.97 3.48 20.41
N ASP A 223 -0.36 2.35 20.80
CA ASP A 223 -1.10 1.18 21.22
C ASP A 223 -1.57 1.35 22.67
N PHE A 224 -2.74 1.94 22.80
CA PHE A 224 -3.34 2.25 24.11
C PHE A 224 -3.45 1.01 25.01
N ASN A 225 -3.90 -0.10 24.44
CA ASN A 225 -4.16 -1.32 25.20
C ASN A 225 -2.88 -2.07 25.61
N SER A 226 -1.74 -1.80 24.95
CA SER A 226 -0.45 -2.31 25.40
C SER A 226 0.17 -1.50 26.53
N MET A 227 -0.24 -0.24 26.69
CA MET A 227 0.28 0.69 27.69
C MET A 227 -0.60 0.80 28.93
N PHE A 228 -1.92 0.66 28.77
CA PHE A 228 -2.92 0.88 29.82
C PHE A 228 -3.98 -0.20 29.81
N GLU A 229 -4.37 -0.64 31.01
CA GLU A 229 -5.54 -1.46 31.23
C GLU A 229 -6.56 -0.68 32.07
N GLN A 230 -7.68 -0.31 31.45
CA GLN A 230 -8.75 0.35 32.18
C GLN A 230 -9.64 -0.69 32.86
N LEU A 231 -9.52 -0.83 34.18
CA LEU A 231 -10.24 -1.85 34.95
C LEU A 231 -11.72 -1.50 35.11
N HIS A 232 -12.08 -0.21 35.28
CA HIS A 232 -13.46 0.28 35.41
C HIS A 232 -13.52 1.80 35.20
N GLY A 233 -14.72 2.36 35.21
CA GLY A 233 -14.95 3.80 35.13
C GLY A 233 -15.38 4.29 33.75
N LYS A 234 -15.39 5.62 33.59
CA LYS A 234 -15.74 6.28 32.30
C LYS A 234 -14.55 6.26 31.33
N GLU A 235 -14.83 6.46 30.05
CA GLU A 235 -13.78 6.68 29.06
C GLU A 235 -12.80 7.78 29.50
N LEU A 236 -11.53 7.57 29.19
CA LEU A 236 -10.47 8.46 29.64
C LEU A 236 -10.49 9.79 28.88
N SER A 237 -10.20 10.86 29.60
CA SER A 237 -9.92 12.18 29.05
C SER A 237 -8.43 12.44 29.06
N TYR A 238 -8.00 13.55 28.45
CA TYR A 238 -6.62 14.02 28.49
C TYR A 238 -6.08 14.13 29.93
N ASN A 239 -6.87 14.73 30.84
CA ASN A 239 -6.46 14.91 32.25
C ASN A 239 -6.23 13.58 32.96
N ASN A 240 -7.03 12.55 32.68
CA ASN A 240 -6.82 11.24 33.28
C ASN A 240 -5.51 10.59 32.82
N LEU A 241 -5.05 10.86 31.57
CA LEU A 241 -3.77 10.35 31.06
C LEU A 241 -2.56 11.15 31.56
N LEU A 242 -2.74 12.40 32.01
CA LEU A 242 -1.67 13.17 32.64
C LEU A 242 -1.38 12.73 34.06
N ASP A 243 -2.38 12.14 34.73
CA ASP A 243 -2.29 11.73 36.14
C ASP A 243 -1.74 10.29 36.30
N VAL A 244 -1.41 9.61 35.18
CA VAL A 244 -0.83 8.27 35.12
C VAL A 244 0.65 8.34 34.77
#